data_a761c33295c022e276ce01f3f8c32029
#
_entry.id   a761c33295c022e276ce01f3f8c32029
#
_cell.length_a   1.000
_cell.length_b   1.000
_cell.length_c   1.000
_cell.angle_alpha   90.00
_cell.angle_beta   90.00
_cell.angle_gamma   90.00
#
_symmetry.space_group_name_H-M   'P 1'
#
loop_
_entity.id
_entity.type
_entity.pdbx_description
1 polymer ?
#
loop_
_entity_poly.entity_id
_entity_poly.type
_entity_poly.pdbx_seq_one_letter_code
_entity_poly.pdbx_strand_id
1 'polypeptide(L)'
;EQGHRVVPLGRPMFREGTLGYLVQALSHCDVVINLAGAPISRRWTPEYKRELYDSRINVTHRIIRALGAVRRKPQLMISASAVGYYPLEGTFDEYTNTRGSGFLADLCYAWEKEAKRCPPEMRLVIARFGVVLSPDGGAMEQMLRPLKMKLAAAIGPGTQPFPWISINDLCRAMAFIIESGTLRGTFNFVSPQEITQYAFARALGKAYHAWGTIIVPRMCVQLMYGEGATSLTTGQYVRPGKLLESGFKFHDAVVEQLFQGI
;
A
#
# COMPACT_ATOMS: atom_id res chain seq x y z
N GLU A 1 -18.68 -7.95 -2.23
CA GLU A 1 -19.70 -8.21 -3.26
C GLU A 1 -19.55 -9.58 -3.95
N GLN A 2 -18.44 -10.30 -3.69
CA GLN A 2 -18.21 -11.67 -4.22
C GLN A 2 -18.70 -12.78 -3.27
N GLY A 3 -19.66 -12.49 -2.38
CA GLY A 3 -20.21 -13.46 -1.44
C GLY A 3 -19.34 -13.76 -0.21
N HIS A 4 -18.25 -13.03 0.00
CA HIS A 4 -17.40 -13.19 1.18
C HIS A 4 -18.06 -12.56 2.42
N ARG A 5 -18.03 -13.27 3.55
CA ARG A 5 -18.37 -12.73 4.86
C ARG A 5 -17.14 -12.04 5.45
N VAL A 6 -17.17 -10.72 5.55
CA VAL A 6 -16.08 -9.93 6.13
C VAL A 6 -16.30 -9.73 7.63
N VAL A 7 -15.27 -10.02 8.44
CA VAL A 7 -15.23 -9.75 9.88
C VAL A 7 -14.17 -8.69 10.14
N PRO A 8 -14.54 -7.41 10.29
CA PRO A 8 -13.58 -6.34 10.51
C PRO A 8 -13.04 -6.40 11.94
N LEU A 9 -11.69 -6.35 12.06
CA LEU A 9 -10.99 -6.30 13.35
C LEU A 9 -10.40 -4.89 13.54
N GLY A 10 -10.99 -4.12 14.44
CA GLY A 10 -10.55 -2.77 14.75
C GLY A 10 -9.47 -2.71 15.85
N ARG A 11 -8.93 -1.50 16.08
CA ARG A 11 -7.88 -1.22 17.09
C ARG A 11 -8.12 -1.84 18.47
N PRO A 12 -9.35 -1.90 19.04
CA PRO A 12 -9.57 -2.50 20.35
C PRO A 12 -9.16 -3.97 20.45
N MET A 13 -9.22 -4.72 19.33
CA MET A 13 -8.84 -6.14 19.27
C MET A 13 -7.34 -6.38 19.38
N PHE A 14 -6.53 -5.33 19.28
CA PHE A 14 -5.07 -5.38 19.30
C PHE A 14 -4.47 -4.75 20.58
N ARG A 15 -5.24 -4.68 21.68
CA ARG A 15 -4.76 -4.24 23.00
C ARG A 15 -4.20 -5.42 23.80
N GLU A 16 -3.52 -5.12 24.91
CA GLU A 16 -3.12 -6.15 25.86
C GLU A 16 -4.35 -6.86 26.44
N GLY A 17 -4.23 -8.14 26.71
CA GLY A 17 -5.32 -8.96 27.26
C GLY A 17 -6.34 -9.46 26.22
N THR A 18 -6.29 -9.03 24.97
CA THR A 18 -7.32 -9.38 23.95
C THR A 18 -6.95 -10.58 23.08
N LEU A 19 -5.86 -11.28 23.34
CA LEU A 19 -5.38 -12.40 22.50
C LEU A 19 -6.45 -13.48 22.30
N GLY A 20 -7.19 -13.83 23.35
CA GLY A 20 -8.25 -14.84 23.27
C GLY A 20 -9.36 -14.47 22.30
N TYR A 21 -9.80 -13.21 22.29
CA TYR A 21 -10.80 -12.71 21.33
C TYR A 21 -10.26 -12.73 19.90
N LEU A 22 -8.99 -12.40 19.71
CA LEU A 22 -8.35 -12.45 18.39
C LEU A 22 -8.25 -13.90 17.88
N VAL A 23 -7.85 -14.84 18.73
CA VAL A 23 -7.84 -16.29 18.41
C VAL A 23 -9.24 -16.76 18.03
N GLN A 24 -10.26 -16.39 18.79
CA GLN A 24 -11.65 -16.74 18.48
C GLN A 24 -12.09 -16.18 17.12
N ALA A 25 -11.82 -14.92 16.84
CA ALA A 25 -12.18 -14.31 15.56
C ALA A 25 -11.48 -15.01 14.38
N LEU A 26 -10.18 -15.30 14.50
CA LEU A 26 -9.39 -15.94 13.45
C LEU A 26 -9.71 -17.42 13.24
N SER A 27 -10.24 -18.13 14.26
CA SER A 27 -10.58 -19.56 14.14
C SER A 27 -11.75 -19.85 13.19
N HIS A 28 -12.51 -18.82 12.82
CA HIS A 28 -13.66 -18.92 11.92
C HIS A 28 -13.40 -18.26 10.56
N CYS A 29 -12.16 -17.88 10.26
CA CYS A 29 -11.78 -17.26 9.00
C CYS A 29 -11.05 -18.24 8.09
N ASP A 30 -11.29 -18.15 6.80
CA ASP A 30 -10.51 -18.87 5.78
C ASP A 30 -9.34 -18.02 5.26
N VAL A 31 -9.47 -16.71 5.30
CA VAL A 31 -8.48 -15.74 4.83
C VAL A 31 -8.31 -14.62 5.87
N VAL A 32 -7.08 -14.22 6.10
CA VAL A 32 -6.73 -13.04 6.93
C VAL A 32 -6.08 -11.99 6.04
N ILE A 33 -6.65 -10.78 6.03
CA ILE A 33 -6.08 -9.63 5.31
C ILE A 33 -5.65 -8.60 6.36
N ASN A 34 -4.34 -8.39 6.51
CA ASN A 34 -3.77 -7.40 7.42
C ASN A 34 -3.43 -6.11 6.66
N LEU A 35 -4.27 -5.11 6.82
CA LEU A 35 -4.08 -3.76 6.28
C LEU A 35 -3.76 -2.73 7.37
N ALA A 36 -3.44 -3.19 8.58
CA ALA A 36 -3.23 -2.30 9.72
C ALA A 36 -2.02 -1.40 9.51
N GLY A 37 -2.21 -0.11 9.75
CA GLY A 37 -1.14 0.88 9.69
C GLY A 37 -1.66 2.29 9.92
N ALA A 38 -0.94 3.10 10.70
CA ALA A 38 -1.20 4.53 10.81
C ALA A 38 -0.87 5.23 9.48
N PRO A 39 -1.58 6.33 9.11
CA PRO A 39 -1.33 7.06 7.87
C PRO A 39 0.11 7.59 7.79
N ILE A 40 0.77 7.42 6.64
CA ILE A 40 2.14 7.96 6.43
C ILE A 40 2.12 9.45 6.06
N SER A 41 0.95 10.00 5.70
CA SER A 41 0.75 11.38 5.24
C SER A 41 0.67 12.40 6.39
N ARG A 42 1.44 12.20 7.46
CA ARG A 42 1.60 13.15 8.57
C ARG A 42 3.06 13.53 8.73
N ARG A 43 3.33 14.56 9.52
CA ARG A 43 4.70 14.93 9.88
C ARG A 43 5.34 13.83 10.72
N TRP A 44 6.53 13.36 10.33
CA TRP A 44 7.24 12.31 11.04
C TRP A 44 8.08 12.88 12.16
N THR A 45 7.49 12.94 13.36
CA THR A 45 8.22 13.14 14.60
C THR A 45 8.73 11.79 15.13
N PRO A 46 9.67 11.76 16.09
CA PRO A 46 10.08 10.50 16.72
C PRO A 46 8.91 9.71 17.30
N GLU A 47 7.92 10.37 17.90
CA GLU A 47 6.71 9.76 18.46
C GLU A 47 5.85 9.18 17.34
N TYR A 48 5.68 9.91 16.24
CA TYR A 48 4.86 9.43 15.13
C TYR A 48 5.55 8.27 14.36
N LYS A 49 6.87 8.28 14.28
CA LYS A 49 7.63 7.13 13.75
C LYS A 49 7.40 5.87 14.59
N ARG A 50 7.33 5.99 15.92
CA ARG A 50 6.95 4.89 16.82
C ARG A 50 5.52 4.42 16.54
N GLU A 51 4.55 5.33 16.38
CA GLU A 51 3.17 4.97 16.01
C GLU A 51 3.11 4.24 14.67
N LEU A 52 3.89 4.71 13.66
CA LEU A 52 4.00 4.03 12.36
C LEU A 52 4.54 2.60 12.50
N TYR A 53 5.52 2.40 13.37
CA TYR A 53 6.10 1.09 13.67
C TYR A 53 5.09 0.20 14.42
N ASP A 54 4.55 0.68 15.52
CA ASP A 54 3.66 -0.09 16.40
C ASP A 54 2.38 -0.51 15.67
N SER A 55 1.80 0.38 14.89
CA SER A 55 0.58 0.10 14.12
C SER A 55 0.75 -0.97 13.04
N ARG A 56 1.99 -1.29 12.67
CA ARG A 56 2.32 -2.31 11.66
C ARG A 56 2.93 -3.55 12.29
N ILE A 57 4.06 -3.41 12.93
CA ILE A 57 4.84 -4.55 13.42
C ILE A 57 4.15 -5.20 14.63
N ASN A 58 3.75 -4.42 15.64
CA ASN A 58 3.11 -4.98 16.82
C ASN A 58 1.73 -5.57 16.52
N VAL A 59 0.96 -4.94 15.61
CA VAL A 59 -0.31 -5.51 15.15
C VAL A 59 -0.07 -6.83 14.41
N THR A 60 0.88 -6.87 13.47
CA THR A 60 1.23 -8.09 12.75
C THR A 60 1.71 -9.18 13.71
N HIS A 61 2.57 -8.83 14.69
CA HIS A 61 3.01 -9.76 15.74
C HIS A 61 1.83 -10.38 16.48
N ARG A 62 0.84 -9.59 16.88
CA ARG A 62 -0.36 -10.09 17.58
C ARG A 62 -1.19 -11.02 16.70
N ILE A 63 -1.35 -10.70 15.41
CA ILE A 63 -2.01 -11.58 14.44
C ILE A 63 -1.26 -12.91 14.33
N ILE A 64 0.06 -12.88 14.16
CA ILE A 64 0.90 -14.08 14.05
C ILE A 64 0.81 -14.94 15.31
N ARG A 65 0.89 -14.34 16.49
CA ARG A 65 0.71 -15.05 17.77
C ARG A 65 -0.67 -15.73 17.87
N ALA A 66 -1.71 -15.00 17.47
CA ALA A 66 -3.07 -15.57 17.50
C ALA A 66 -3.20 -16.73 16.50
N LEU A 67 -2.68 -16.56 15.26
CA LEU A 67 -2.64 -17.63 14.27
C LEU A 67 -1.90 -18.87 14.75
N GLY A 68 -0.81 -18.69 15.52
CA GLY A 68 -0.11 -19.82 16.17
C GLY A 68 -1.01 -20.62 17.13
N ALA A 69 -1.93 -19.96 17.82
CA ALA A 69 -2.84 -20.57 18.80
C ALA A 69 -4.15 -21.13 18.21
N VAL A 70 -4.51 -20.76 16.96
CA VAL A 70 -5.71 -21.26 16.28
C VAL A 70 -5.53 -22.73 15.90
N ARG A 71 -6.49 -23.60 16.22
CA ARG A 71 -6.45 -25.04 15.87
C ARG A 71 -6.63 -25.27 14.38
N ARG A 72 -7.70 -24.70 13.78
CA ARG A 72 -7.95 -24.70 12.33
C ARG A 72 -7.45 -23.37 11.75
N LYS A 73 -6.26 -23.38 11.19
CA LYS A 73 -5.65 -22.17 10.64
C LYS A 73 -6.35 -21.73 9.35
N PRO A 74 -6.47 -20.41 9.12
CA PRO A 74 -6.82 -19.88 7.81
C PRO A 74 -5.88 -20.42 6.73
N GLN A 75 -6.36 -20.51 5.50
CA GLN A 75 -5.57 -21.00 4.37
C GLN A 75 -4.57 -19.95 3.85
N LEU A 76 -4.90 -18.66 4.01
CA LEU A 76 -4.16 -17.56 3.44
C LEU A 76 -4.07 -16.40 4.43
N MET A 77 -2.87 -15.80 4.52
CA MET A 77 -2.66 -14.46 5.06
C MET A 77 -2.14 -13.55 3.95
N ILE A 78 -2.84 -12.45 3.68
CA ILE A 78 -2.34 -11.31 2.89
C ILE A 78 -1.91 -10.24 3.88
N SER A 79 -0.61 -9.93 3.91
CA SER A 79 -0.08 -8.86 4.77
C SER A 79 0.37 -7.69 3.91
N ALA A 80 -0.18 -6.51 4.19
CA ALA A 80 0.26 -5.29 3.53
C ALA A 80 1.75 -5.01 3.82
N SER A 81 2.39 -4.42 2.84
CA SER A 81 3.69 -3.77 2.85
C SER A 81 3.62 -2.58 1.88
N ALA A 82 4.74 -1.99 1.50
CA ALA A 82 4.76 -0.90 0.55
C ALA A 82 5.99 -0.97 -0.37
N VAL A 83 5.88 -0.35 -1.55
CA VAL A 83 7.01 -0.17 -2.48
C VAL A 83 8.16 0.63 -1.89
N GLY A 84 7.94 1.33 -0.76
CA GLY A 84 8.99 1.94 0.05
C GLY A 84 10.04 0.96 0.60
N TYR A 85 9.86 -0.34 0.41
CA TYR A 85 10.87 -1.36 0.64
C TYR A 85 12.10 -1.20 -0.27
N TYR A 86 11.89 -0.80 -1.52
CA TYR A 86 12.93 -0.68 -2.53
C TYR A 86 13.77 0.60 -2.36
N PRO A 87 14.98 0.67 -2.94
CA PRO A 87 15.73 1.92 -3.06
C PRO A 87 14.93 3.03 -3.74
N LEU A 88 15.27 4.29 -3.43
CA LEU A 88 14.55 5.47 -3.94
C LEU A 88 14.83 5.79 -5.41
N GLU A 89 15.77 5.09 -6.04
CA GLU A 89 16.16 5.27 -7.45
C GLU A 89 16.27 3.91 -8.13
N GLY A 90 15.90 3.84 -9.40
CA GLY A 90 15.95 2.61 -10.21
C GLY A 90 14.58 2.05 -10.55
N THR A 91 14.60 0.85 -11.17
CA THR A 91 13.41 0.07 -11.54
C THR A 91 13.49 -1.29 -10.85
N PHE A 92 12.41 -1.68 -10.17
CA PHE A 92 12.38 -2.88 -9.34
C PHE A 92 11.12 -3.71 -9.61
N ASP A 93 11.26 -5.00 -9.39
CA ASP A 93 10.18 -5.98 -9.37
C ASP A 93 10.31 -6.89 -8.12
N GLU A 94 9.47 -7.91 -8.03
CA GLU A 94 9.47 -8.84 -6.90
C GLU A 94 10.66 -9.80 -6.87
N TYR A 95 11.40 -9.91 -7.96
CA TYR A 95 12.61 -10.76 -8.09
C TYR A 95 13.86 -10.01 -7.66
N THR A 96 13.78 -8.69 -7.59
CA THR A 96 14.88 -7.85 -7.12
C THR A 96 14.99 -7.92 -5.60
N ASN A 97 16.08 -8.53 -5.11
CA ASN A 97 16.32 -8.66 -3.66
C ASN A 97 16.99 -7.44 -3.02
N THR A 98 16.97 -6.28 -3.69
CA THR A 98 17.61 -5.08 -3.20
C THR A 98 16.65 -4.31 -2.29
N ARG A 99 17.03 -4.20 -1.02
CA ARG A 99 16.34 -3.37 -0.05
C ARG A 99 16.90 -1.95 -0.11
N GLY A 100 16.03 -0.96 -0.03
CA GLY A 100 16.41 0.44 0.16
C GLY A 100 16.98 0.73 1.55
N SER A 101 17.30 1.99 1.78
CA SER A 101 17.79 2.53 3.05
C SER A 101 16.84 3.58 3.60
N GLY A 102 16.97 3.88 4.90
CA GLY A 102 16.20 4.89 5.61
C GLY A 102 14.89 4.32 6.19
N PHE A 103 14.17 5.22 6.89
CA PHE A 103 13.08 4.83 7.77
C PHE A 103 11.98 3.99 7.10
N LEU A 104 11.55 4.34 5.87
CA LEU A 104 10.51 3.57 5.18
C LEU A 104 10.94 2.17 4.80
N ALA A 105 12.16 2.03 4.28
CA ALA A 105 12.69 0.73 3.90
C ALA A 105 12.88 -0.17 5.13
N ASP A 106 13.35 0.43 6.25
CA ASP A 106 13.49 -0.27 7.53
C ASP A 106 12.14 -0.70 8.10
N LEU A 107 11.15 0.18 8.03
CA LEU A 107 9.77 -0.11 8.46
C LEU A 107 9.15 -1.24 7.63
N CYS A 108 9.24 -1.17 6.30
CA CYS A 108 8.74 -2.22 5.42
C CYS A 108 9.44 -3.56 5.66
N TYR A 109 10.76 -3.54 5.81
CA TYR A 109 11.54 -4.74 6.10
C TYR A 109 11.12 -5.38 7.43
N ALA A 110 11.00 -4.60 8.51
CA ALA A 110 10.58 -5.10 9.81
C ALA A 110 9.15 -5.68 9.75
N TRP A 111 8.26 -5.01 9.00
CA TRP A 111 6.89 -5.46 8.81
C TRP A 111 6.81 -6.78 8.06
N GLU A 112 7.52 -6.90 6.92
CA GLU A 112 7.60 -8.15 6.15
C GLU A 112 8.28 -9.27 6.95
N LYS A 113 9.33 -8.97 7.72
CA LYS A 113 10.02 -9.93 8.58
C LYS A 113 9.06 -10.51 9.63
N GLU A 114 8.20 -9.68 10.22
CA GLU A 114 7.22 -10.16 11.18
C GLU A 114 6.13 -11.01 10.49
N ALA A 115 5.63 -10.57 9.34
CA ALA A 115 4.65 -11.34 8.57
C ALA A 115 5.18 -12.71 8.14
N LYS A 116 6.48 -12.83 7.82
CA LYS A 116 7.14 -14.10 7.44
C LYS A 116 7.20 -15.13 8.57
N ARG A 117 6.83 -14.77 9.80
CA ARG A 117 6.63 -15.70 10.92
C ARG A 117 5.26 -16.39 10.89
N CYS A 118 4.46 -16.14 9.84
CA CYS A 118 3.20 -16.83 9.58
C CYS A 118 3.39 -18.37 9.66
N PRO A 119 2.45 -19.10 10.28
CA PRO A 119 2.52 -20.56 10.33
C PRO A 119 2.76 -21.17 8.95
N PRO A 120 3.68 -22.14 8.81
CA PRO A 120 4.10 -22.68 7.51
C PRO A 120 2.99 -23.41 6.75
N GLU A 121 1.93 -23.82 7.44
CA GLU A 121 0.75 -24.45 6.84
C GLU A 121 -0.11 -23.47 6.07
N MET A 122 0.04 -22.17 6.35
CA MET A 122 -0.69 -21.11 5.69
C MET A 122 0.06 -20.58 4.49
N ARG A 123 -0.66 -20.21 3.44
CA ARG A 123 -0.08 -19.39 2.37
C ARG A 123 0.11 -17.95 2.90
N LEU A 124 1.29 -17.40 2.70
CA LEU A 124 1.56 -15.99 2.96
C LEU A 124 1.74 -15.24 1.65
N VAL A 125 1.03 -14.13 1.52
CA VAL A 125 1.25 -13.13 0.49
C VAL A 125 1.62 -11.80 1.16
N ILE A 126 2.75 -11.24 0.76
CA ILE A 126 3.17 -9.89 1.13
C ILE A 126 2.80 -8.97 -0.02
N ALA A 127 1.92 -8.02 0.24
CA ALA A 127 1.41 -7.09 -0.75
C ALA A 127 2.12 -5.73 -0.62
N ARG A 128 3.11 -5.46 -1.48
CA ARG A 128 3.81 -4.16 -1.56
C ARG A 128 2.95 -3.18 -2.36
N PHE A 129 2.27 -2.30 -1.66
CA PHE A 129 1.41 -1.31 -2.29
C PHE A 129 2.21 -0.12 -2.83
N GLY A 130 1.88 0.29 -4.06
CA GLY A 130 2.11 1.66 -4.53
C GLY A 130 1.15 2.64 -3.87
N VAL A 131 1.05 3.84 -4.42
CA VAL A 131 0.06 4.84 -4.01
C VAL A 131 -1.33 4.36 -4.43
N VAL A 132 -2.15 4.02 -3.45
CA VAL A 132 -3.53 3.59 -3.71
C VAL A 132 -4.40 4.81 -4.00
N LEU A 133 -5.05 4.80 -5.16
CA LEU A 133 -5.92 5.88 -5.63
C LEU A 133 -7.38 5.45 -5.52
N SER A 134 -8.15 6.18 -4.70
CA SER A 134 -9.58 5.98 -4.51
C SER A 134 -10.30 7.33 -4.61
N PRO A 135 -11.43 7.41 -5.30
CA PRO A 135 -12.24 8.63 -5.33
C PRO A 135 -12.74 9.02 -3.93
N ASP A 136 -12.92 8.04 -3.03
CA ASP A 136 -13.54 8.22 -1.72
C ASP A 136 -12.55 8.68 -0.63
N GLY A 137 -11.30 8.98 -0.98
CA GLY A 137 -10.35 9.47 0.02
C GLY A 137 -8.87 9.17 -0.25
N GLY A 138 -8.08 9.18 0.82
CA GLY A 138 -6.65 8.86 0.77
C GLY A 138 -5.80 9.88 0.01
N ALA A 139 -4.87 9.39 -0.83
CA ALA A 139 -3.97 10.25 -1.60
C ALA A 139 -4.73 11.10 -2.62
N MET A 140 -5.78 10.53 -3.25
CA MET A 140 -6.58 11.22 -4.26
C MET A 140 -7.27 12.46 -3.68
N GLU A 141 -7.85 12.37 -2.49
CA GLU A 141 -8.49 13.51 -1.81
C GLU A 141 -7.53 14.71 -1.70
N GLN A 142 -6.28 14.46 -1.33
CA GLN A 142 -5.27 15.51 -1.23
C GLN A 142 -4.93 16.13 -2.60
N MET A 143 -4.87 15.29 -3.64
CA MET A 143 -4.57 15.72 -5.01
C MET A 143 -5.73 16.49 -5.64
N LEU A 144 -6.96 16.22 -5.23
CA LEU A 144 -8.15 16.92 -5.71
C LEU A 144 -8.33 18.33 -5.09
N ARG A 145 -7.71 18.62 -3.94
CA ARG A 145 -7.87 19.92 -3.26
C ARG A 145 -7.47 21.13 -4.14
N PRO A 146 -6.30 21.14 -4.82
CA PRO A 146 -5.94 22.27 -5.69
C PRO A 146 -6.85 22.39 -6.92
N LEU A 147 -7.47 21.30 -7.36
CA LEU A 147 -8.37 21.29 -8.51
C LEU A 147 -9.66 22.09 -8.26
N LYS A 148 -10.03 22.33 -7.00
CA LYS A 148 -11.11 23.26 -6.65
C LYS A 148 -10.80 24.69 -7.13
N MET A 149 -9.52 25.03 -7.29
CA MET A 149 -9.03 26.29 -7.87
C MET A 149 -8.65 26.15 -9.36
N LYS A 150 -9.08 25.08 -10.01
CA LYS A 150 -8.73 24.74 -11.41
C LYS A 150 -7.24 24.62 -11.68
N LEU A 151 -6.47 24.18 -10.67
CA LEU A 151 -5.03 23.94 -10.78
C LEU A 151 -4.71 22.51 -10.35
N ALA A 152 -3.99 21.77 -11.18
CA ALA A 152 -3.36 20.53 -10.75
C ALA A 152 -2.04 20.83 -10.03
N ALA A 153 -1.62 20.00 -9.09
CA ALA A 153 -0.38 20.20 -8.34
C ALA A 153 0.57 19.02 -8.50
N ALA A 154 1.76 19.28 -9.01
CA ALA A 154 2.89 18.37 -9.00
C ALA A 154 3.77 18.68 -7.78
N ILE A 155 4.18 17.62 -7.07
CA ILE A 155 4.95 17.74 -5.82
C ILE A 155 6.46 17.61 -6.12
N GLY A 156 7.27 18.50 -5.54
CA GLY A 156 8.72 18.48 -5.67
C GLY A 156 9.16 18.70 -7.12
N PRO A 157 10.19 17.98 -7.62
CA PRO A 157 10.66 18.14 -9.00
C PRO A 157 9.65 17.64 -10.03
N GLY A 158 8.69 16.81 -9.64
CA GLY A 158 7.70 16.19 -10.52
C GLY A 158 8.27 15.08 -11.43
N THR A 159 9.59 14.95 -11.50
CA THR A 159 10.28 13.94 -12.34
C THR A 159 10.36 12.57 -11.65
N GLN A 160 10.11 12.54 -10.32
CA GLN A 160 10.14 11.28 -9.58
C GLN A 160 9.07 10.32 -10.08
N PRO A 161 9.38 9.01 -10.13
CA PRO A 161 8.41 7.97 -10.43
C PRO A 161 7.24 7.98 -9.44
N PHE A 162 6.07 7.64 -9.94
CA PHE A 162 4.83 7.60 -9.18
C PHE A 162 4.17 6.22 -9.34
N PRO A 163 4.64 5.21 -8.59
CA PRO A 163 4.02 3.88 -8.60
C PRO A 163 2.65 3.94 -7.93
N TRP A 164 1.59 3.72 -8.68
CA TRP A 164 0.20 3.83 -8.24
C TRP A 164 -0.60 2.57 -8.56
N ILE A 165 -1.74 2.42 -7.92
CA ILE A 165 -2.77 1.43 -8.25
C ILE A 165 -4.15 2.00 -7.94
N SER A 166 -5.16 1.70 -8.76
CA SER A 166 -6.54 2.02 -8.41
C SER A 166 -7.04 1.12 -7.28
N ILE A 167 -7.95 1.64 -6.47
CA ILE A 167 -8.62 0.82 -5.44
C ILE A 167 -9.36 -0.36 -6.05
N ASN A 168 -9.91 -0.19 -7.25
CA ASN A 168 -10.59 -1.25 -7.99
C ASN A 168 -9.62 -2.40 -8.31
N ASP A 169 -8.49 -2.12 -8.95
CA ASP A 169 -7.50 -3.15 -9.29
C ASP A 169 -6.82 -3.73 -8.05
N LEU A 170 -6.63 -2.94 -6.99
CA LEU A 170 -6.15 -3.46 -5.72
C LEU A 170 -7.09 -4.54 -5.17
N CYS A 171 -8.39 -4.26 -5.12
CA CYS A 171 -9.40 -5.22 -4.63
C CYS A 171 -9.48 -6.45 -5.55
N ARG A 172 -9.45 -6.25 -6.87
CA ARG A 172 -9.47 -7.34 -7.85
C ARG A 172 -8.23 -8.23 -7.75
N ALA A 173 -7.05 -7.64 -7.55
CA ALA A 173 -5.80 -8.40 -7.39
C ALA A 173 -5.80 -9.20 -6.08
N MET A 174 -6.35 -8.66 -4.98
CA MET A 174 -6.54 -9.42 -3.75
C MET A 174 -7.51 -10.60 -3.95
N ALA A 175 -8.64 -10.38 -4.60
CA ALA A 175 -9.60 -11.43 -4.92
C ALA A 175 -8.97 -12.52 -5.80
N PHE A 176 -8.25 -12.13 -6.84
CA PHE A 176 -7.51 -13.04 -7.72
C PHE A 176 -6.51 -13.93 -6.94
N ILE A 177 -5.78 -13.36 -5.98
CA ILE A 177 -4.88 -14.13 -5.11
C ILE A 177 -5.64 -15.09 -4.19
N ILE A 178 -6.77 -14.67 -3.65
CA ILE A 178 -7.61 -15.53 -2.80
C ILE A 178 -8.09 -16.74 -3.61
N GLU A 179 -8.63 -16.50 -4.80
CA GLU A 179 -9.21 -17.52 -5.68
C GLU A 179 -8.18 -18.48 -6.27
N SER A 180 -6.96 -18.01 -6.54
CA SER A 180 -5.92 -18.82 -7.18
C SER A 180 -5.53 -20.09 -6.40
N GLY A 181 -5.70 -20.10 -5.08
CA GLY A 181 -5.33 -21.23 -4.21
C GLY A 181 -3.83 -21.48 -4.07
N THR A 182 -2.98 -21.04 -4.97
CA THR A 182 -1.54 -21.39 -5.06
C THR A 182 -0.58 -20.22 -4.92
N LEU A 183 -0.99 -19.00 -5.26
CA LEU A 183 -0.12 -17.83 -5.25
C LEU A 183 0.38 -17.50 -3.84
N ARG A 184 1.72 -17.33 -3.69
CA ARG A 184 2.39 -17.05 -2.43
C ARG A 184 3.63 -16.18 -2.63
N GLY A 185 4.13 -15.60 -1.55
CA GLY A 185 5.34 -14.77 -1.55
C GLY A 185 5.02 -13.28 -1.72
N THR A 186 5.98 -12.51 -2.22
CA THR A 186 5.83 -11.05 -2.37
C THR A 186 5.25 -10.71 -3.73
N PHE A 187 4.30 -9.76 -3.75
CA PHE A 187 3.69 -9.20 -4.95
C PHE A 187 3.70 -7.67 -4.87
N ASN A 188 4.01 -7.01 -5.97
CA ASN A 188 3.86 -5.57 -6.11
C ASN A 188 2.45 -5.23 -6.59
N PHE A 189 1.72 -4.51 -5.78
CA PHE A 189 0.39 -4.01 -6.12
C PHE A 189 0.54 -2.59 -6.67
N VAL A 190 0.93 -2.52 -7.91
CA VAL A 190 1.10 -1.29 -8.69
C VAL A 190 0.52 -1.46 -10.08
N SER A 191 0.06 -0.38 -10.71
CA SER A 191 -0.29 -0.37 -12.13
C SER A 191 0.96 -0.66 -12.98
N PRO A 192 0.84 -1.32 -14.14
CA PRO A 192 1.97 -1.58 -15.02
C PRO A 192 2.53 -0.31 -15.69
N GLN A 193 1.81 0.81 -15.64
CA GLN A 193 2.25 2.06 -16.22
C GLN A 193 3.41 2.68 -15.42
N GLU A 194 4.54 2.87 -16.06
CA GLU A 194 5.63 3.70 -15.54
C GLU A 194 5.34 5.18 -15.84
N ILE A 195 4.99 5.95 -14.81
CA ILE A 195 4.63 7.36 -14.93
C ILE A 195 5.37 8.21 -13.90
N THR A 196 5.66 9.47 -14.23
CA THR A 196 6.20 10.43 -13.28
C THR A 196 5.07 11.15 -12.53
N GLN A 197 5.39 11.72 -11.38
CA GLN A 197 4.42 12.45 -10.57
C GLN A 197 3.86 13.69 -11.33
N TYR A 198 4.68 14.39 -12.14
CA TYR A 198 4.21 15.49 -12.98
C TYR A 198 3.27 15.01 -14.07
N ALA A 199 3.62 13.91 -14.77
CA ALA A 199 2.76 13.36 -15.82
C ALA A 199 1.41 12.90 -15.24
N PHE A 200 1.42 12.29 -14.07
CA PHE A 200 0.19 11.94 -13.34
C PHE A 200 -0.64 13.19 -12.97
N ALA A 201 -0.02 14.21 -12.38
CA ALA A 201 -0.71 15.45 -12.02
C ALA A 201 -1.31 16.15 -13.25
N ARG A 202 -0.60 16.12 -14.39
CA ARG A 202 -1.10 16.66 -15.66
C ARG A 202 -2.30 15.86 -16.19
N ALA A 203 -2.24 14.54 -16.15
CA ALA A 203 -3.37 13.68 -16.56
C ALA A 203 -4.60 13.93 -15.68
N LEU A 204 -4.40 14.02 -14.37
CA LEU A 204 -5.45 14.39 -13.40
C LEU A 204 -6.02 15.79 -13.72
N GLY A 205 -5.15 16.76 -13.95
CA GLY A 205 -5.58 18.12 -14.30
C GLY A 205 -6.43 18.15 -15.58
N LYS A 206 -6.04 17.39 -16.60
CA LYS A 206 -6.80 17.25 -17.84
C LYS A 206 -8.20 16.67 -17.60
N ALA A 207 -8.28 15.59 -16.81
CA ALA A 207 -9.55 14.94 -16.50
C ALA A 207 -10.53 15.87 -15.74
N TYR A 208 -10.01 16.73 -14.88
CA TYR A 208 -10.79 17.71 -14.10
C TYR A 208 -10.84 19.12 -14.69
N HIS A 209 -10.48 19.29 -15.98
CA HIS A 209 -10.51 20.56 -16.69
C HIS A 209 -9.76 21.69 -15.96
N ALA A 210 -8.59 21.37 -15.40
CA ALA A 210 -7.71 22.36 -14.81
C ALA A 210 -7.08 23.26 -15.87
N TRP A 211 -6.83 24.52 -15.54
CA TRP A 211 -6.18 25.48 -16.42
C TRP A 211 -4.69 25.21 -16.62
N GLY A 212 -4.08 24.52 -15.64
CA GLY A 212 -2.66 24.17 -15.70
C GLY A 212 -2.21 23.31 -14.53
N THR A 213 -0.92 22.95 -14.57
CA THR A 213 -0.26 22.20 -13.50
C THR A 213 0.83 23.08 -12.88
N ILE A 214 0.74 23.30 -11.57
CA ILE A 214 1.75 24.02 -10.80
C ILE A 214 2.70 23.02 -10.13
N ILE A 215 3.92 23.46 -9.86
CA ILE A 215 4.89 22.70 -9.08
C ILE A 215 4.92 23.23 -7.65
N VAL A 216 4.64 22.35 -6.67
CA VAL A 216 4.78 22.66 -5.26
C VAL A 216 6.25 22.42 -4.87
N PRO A 217 7.01 23.45 -4.48
CA PRO A 217 8.44 23.32 -4.17
C PRO A 217 8.69 22.32 -3.04
N ARG A 218 9.80 21.56 -3.14
CA ARG A 218 10.20 20.57 -2.13
C ARG A 218 10.27 21.18 -0.72
N MET A 219 10.71 22.43 -0.60
CA MET A 219 10.78 23.14 0.69
C MET A 219 9.42 23.27 1.37
N CYS A 220 8.35 23.56 0.60
CA CYS A 220 6.98 23.62 1.13
C CYS A 220 6.53 22.25 1.66
N VAL A 221 6.85 21.19 0.91
CA VAL A 221 6.53 19.81 1.32
C VAL A 221 7.31 19.42 2.58
N GLN A 222 8.59 19.77 2.66
CA GLN A 222 9.42 19.53 3.85
C GLN A 222 8.90 20.27 5.09
N LEU A 223 8.45 21.52 4.94
CA LEU A 223 7.86 22.27 6.03
C LEU A 223 6.61 21.61 6.60
N MET A 224 5.79 21.02 5.73
CA MET A 224 4.53 20.37 6.11
C MET A 224 4.75 18.97 6.71
N TYR A 225 5.59 18.14 6.08
CA TYR A 225 5.72 16.71 6.38
C TYR A 225 7.03 16.33 7.07
N GLY A 226 7.98 17.27 7.22
CA GLY A 226 9.30 16.99 7.78
C GLY A 226 10.05 15.93 6.96
N GLU A 227 10.62 14.92 7.61
CA GLU A 227 11.28 13.80 6.93
C GLU A 227 10.33 12.99 6.04
N GLY A 228 9.02 12.97 6.34
CA GLY A 228 8.00 12.33 5.53
C GLY A 228 7.90 12.89 4.11
N ALA A 229 8.40 14.11 3.88
CA ALA A 229 8.48 14.72 2.55
C ALA A 229 9.29 13.87 1.54
N THR A 230 10.27 13.09 2.01
CA THR A 230 11.07 12.21 1.16
C THR A 230 10.18 11.21 0.42
N SER A 231 9.18 10.63 1.08
CA SER A 231 8.23 9.68 0.45
C SER A 231 7.37 10.29 -0.66
N LEU A 232 7.27 11.62 -0.71
CA LEU A 232 6.48 12.35 -1.70
C LEU A 232 7.34 12.97 -2.82
N THR A 233 8.61 13.27 -2.52
CA THR A 233 9.50 14.01 -3.43
C THR A 233 10.58 13.15 -4.08
N THR A 234 10.64 11.87 -3.73
CA THR A 234 11.49 10.84 -4.35
C THR A 234 10.63 9.64 -4.74
N GLY A 235 11.16 8.75 -5.52
CA GLY A 235 10.45 7.53 -5.91
C GLY A 235 11.27 6.67 -6.84
N GLN A 236 10.81 5.46 -7.04
CA GLN A 236 11.39 4.44 -7.92
C GLN A 236 10.31 3.88 -8.84
N TYR A 237 10.70 3.38 -10.00
CA TYR A 237 9.80 2.59 -10.83
C TYR A 237 9.64 1.20 -10.23
N VAL A 238 8.41 0.73 -10.17
CA VAL A 238 8.08 -0.60 -9.65
C VAL A 238 7.13 -1.29 -10.62
N ARG A 239 7.44 -2.54 -10.96
CA ARG A 239 6.66 -3.36 -11.89
C ARG A 239 5.89 -4.46 -11.13
N PRO A 240 4.65 -4.74 -11.51
CA PRO A 240 3.86 -5.82 -10.94
C PRO A 240 4.16 -7.16 -11.66
N GLY A 241 5.45 -7.56 -11.69
CA GLY A 241 5.92 -8.69 -12.50
C GLY A 241 5.14 -9.96 -12.22
N LYS A 242 5.03 -10.34 -10.96
CA LYS A 242 4.33 -11.57 -10.57
C LYS A 242 2.82 -11.54 -10.83
N LEU A 243 2.15 -10.40 -10.66
CA LEU A 243 0.73 -10.31 -11.00
C LEU A 243 0.51 -10.55 -12.49
N LEU A 244 1.33 -9.92 -13.35
CA LEU A 244 1.25 -10.09 -14.80
C LEU A 244 1.56 -11.53 -15.23
N GLU A 245 2.64 -12.12 -14.71
CA GLU A 245 3.02 -13.52 -14.99
C GLU A 245 1.98 -14.52 -14.51
N SER A 246 1.26 -14.20 -13.41
CA SER A 246 0.17 -15.03 -12.92
C SER A 246 -1.11 -14.90 -13.73
N GLY A 247 -1.14 -14.03 -14.75
CA GLY A 247 -2.29 -13.82 -15.63
C GLY A 247 -3.31 -12.79 -15.11
N PHE A 248 -2.98 -11.99 -14.10
CA PHE A 248 -3.85 -10.91 -13.65
C PHE A 248 -3.98 -9.83 -14.73
N LYS A 249 -5.21 -9.43 -15.02
CA LYS A 249 -5.53 -8.36 -15.99
C LYS A 249 -5.98 -7.12 -15.27
N PHE A 250 -5.18 -6.05 -15.38
CA PHE A 250 -5.52 -4.74 -14.86
C PHE A 250 -6.69 -4.14 -15.64
N HIS A 251 -7.63 -3.53 -14.93
CA HIS A 251 -8.69 -2.71 -15.50
C HIS A 251 -8.17 -1.29 -15.74
N ASP A 252 -7.47 -0.75 -14.76
CA ASP A 252 -6.90 0.59 -14.77
C ASP A 252 -5.37 0.50 -15.01
N ALA A 253 -4.98 -0.07 -16.18
CA ALA A 253 -3.58 -0.27 -16.52
C ALA A 253 -2.80 1.04 -16.77
N VAL A 254 -3.51 2.09 -17.18
CA VAL A 254 -2.98 3.44 -17.42
C VAL A 254 -3.87 4.50 -16.77
N VAL A 255 -3.28 5.63 -16.42
CA VAL A 255 -3.95 6.71 -15.66
C VAL A 255 -5.18 7.27 -16.37
N GLU A 256 -5.20 7.23 -17.70
CA GLU A 256 -6.35 7.67 -18.50
C GLU A 256 -7.58 6.79 -18.28
N GLN A 257 -7.39 5.48 -18.04
CA GLN A 257 -8.48 4.56 -17.71
C GLN A 257 -9.05 4.83 -16.29
N LEU A 258 -8.18 5.17 -15.34
CA LEU A 258 -8.60 5.55 -13.99
C LEU A 258 -9.60 6.72 -13.99
N PHE A 259 -9.46 7.64 -14.94
CA PHE A 259 -10.28 8.85 -15.03
C PHE A 259 -11.43 8.74 -16.04
N GLN A 260 -11.62 7.59 -16.72
CA GLN A 260 -12.77 7.33 -17.57
C GLN A 260 -14.00 7.08 -16.69
N GLY A 261 -14.83 8.10 -16.57
CA GLY A 261 -16.08 8.01 -15.79
C GLY A 261 -16.17 8.99 -14.62
N ILE A 262 -15.26 9.95 -14.60
CA ILE A 262 -15.31 11.11 -13.70
C ILE A 262 -15.89 12.33 -14.42
#